data_48812a5897e00626f0a23edb18779cc6
#
_entry.id   48812a5897e00626f0a23edb18779cc6
#
_cell.length_a   1.000
_cell.length_b   1.000
_cell.length_c   1.000
_cell.angle_alpha   90.00
_cell.angle_beta   90.00
_cell.angle_gamma   90.00
#
_symmetry.space_group_name_H-M   'P 1'
#
loop_
_entity.id
_entity.type
_entity.pdbx_description
1 polymer ?
#
loop_
_entity_poly.entity_id
_entity_poly.type
_entity_poly.pdbx_seq_one_letter_code
_entity_poly.pdbx_strand_id
1 'polypeptide(L)'
;GVLYPYQTVYEGFKYYDNHPLVTSFHYYQQMPYNRPLWDPTAVLFAAEGHKGYASLSKKGYVTVDQKSITEFTVDKHSNRQYYLVNDAQRMAIVRRVVELTMRAPKNPYQQK
;
A
#
# COMPACT_ATOMS: atom_id res chain seq x y z
N GLY A 1 10.46 1.96 -0.86
CA GLY A 1 9.03 1.71 -1.03
C GLY A 1 8.29 1.59 0.30
N VAL A 2 6.98 1.50 0.23
CA VAL A 2 6.14 1.26 1.40
C VAL A 2 6.07 -0.25 1.64
N LEU A 3 6.42 -0.70 2.86
CA LEU A 3 6.49 -2.11 3.20
C LEU A 3 5.56 -2.43 4.38
N TYR A 4 4.79 -3.52 4.27
CA TYR A 4 4.05 -4.09 5.38
C TYR A 4 5.02 -4.84 6.29
N PRO A 5 5.13 -4.48 7.58
CA PRO A 5 6.15 -5.04 8.45
C PRO A 5 5.76 -6.45 8.91
N TYR A 6 6.72 -7.39 8.88
CA TYR A 6 6.50 -8.76 9.33
C TYR A 6 6.12 -8.86 10.82
N GLN A 7 6.56 -7.90 11.64
CA GLN A 7 6.20 -7.84 13.06
C GLN A 7 4.69 -7.78 13.26
N THR A 8 3.97 -7.11 12.35
CA THR A 8 2.49 -7.09 12.40
C THR A 8 1.92 -8.48 12.25
N VAL A 9 2.51 -9.32 11.37
CA VAL A 9 2.05 -10.70 11.16
C VAL A 9 2.26 -11.56 12.42
N TYR A 10 3.41 -11.42 13.08
CA TYR A 10 3.72 -12.20 14.28
C TYR A 10 3.01 -11.69 15.54
N GLU A 11 2.94 -10.38 15.73
CA GLU A 11 2.50 -9.76 16.97
C GLU A 11 1.08 -9.21 16.89
N GLY A 12 0.76 -8.54 15.80
CA GLY A 12 -0.52 -7.87 15.61
C GLY A 12 -1.69 -8.82 15.45
N PHE A 13 -1.47 -9.99 14.87
CA PHE A 13 -2.50 -10.99 14.60
C PHE A 13 -2.50 -12.19 15.57
N LYS A 14 -1.69 -12.16 16.61
CA LYS A 14 -1.59 -13.30 17.56
C LYS A 14 -2.90 -13.66 18.27
N TYR A 15 -3.88 -12.77 18.27
CA TYR A 15 -5.20 -12.97 18.86
C TYR A 15 -6.27 -13.44 17.84
N TYR A 16 -5.88 -13.58 16.58
CA TYR A 16 -6.79 -13.98 15.50
C TYR A 16 -6.45 -15.40 15.05
N ASP A 17 -7.39 -16.31 15.23
CA ASP A 17 -7.26 -17.65 14.68
C ASP A 17 -7.52 -17.63 13.16
N ASN A 18 -6.63 -18.25 12.39
CA ASN A 18 -6.79 -18.44 10.94
C ASN A 18 -7.03 -17.16 10.12
N HIS A 19 -6.35 -16.05 10.43
CA HIS A 19 -6.48 -14.85 9.65
C HIS A 19 -5.89 -15.03 8.24
N PRO A 20 -6.63 -14.70 7.15
CA PRO A 20 -6.17 -14.96 5.76
C PRO A 20 -4.85 -14.30 5.41
N LEU A 21 -4.59 -13.09 5.92
CA LEU A 21 -3.34 -12.37 5.68
C LEU A 21 -2.14 -13.11 6.27
N VAL A 22 -2.28 -13.62 7.50
CA VAL A 22 -1.22 -14.41 8.17
C VAL A 22 -0.93 -15.68 7.40
N THR A 23 -1.97 -16.41 7.01
CA THR A 23 -1.85 -17.61 6.19
C THR A 23 -1.16 -17.30 4.86
N SER A 24 -1.54 -16.24 4.17
CA SER A 24 -0.94 -15.82 2.91
C SER A 24 0.55 -15.51 3.04
N PHE A 25 0.96 -14.82 4.12
CA PHE A 25 2.37 -14.54 4.39
C PHE A 25 3.18 -15.83 4.55
N HIS A 26 2.68 -16.78 5.34
CA HIS A 26 3.39 -18.05 5.57
C HIS A 26 3.52 -18.93 4.32
N TYR A 27 2.52 -18.93 3.45
CA TYR A 27 2.56 -19.72 2.21
C TYR A 27 3.31 -19.07 1.06
N TYR A 28 3.44 -17.74 1.06
CA TYR A 28 4.09 -17.03 -0.03
C TYR A 28 5.60 -17.17 -0.01
N GLN A 29 6.22 -17.02 1.14
CA GLN A 29 7.68 -17.05 1.32
C GLN A 29 8.02 -17.41 2.77
N GLN A 30 9.24 -17.90 2.96
CA GLN A 30 9.73 -18.17 4.31
C GLN A 30 9.81 -16.90 5.15
N MET A 31 9.15 -16.90 6.31
CA MET A 31 9.22 -15.80 7.27
C MET A 31 10.57 -15.77 8.01
N PRO A 32 11.05 -14.60 8.48
CA PRO A 32 10.41 -13.28 8.41
C PRO A 32 10.74 -12.51 7.14
N TYR A 33 9.79 -11.76 6.60
CA TYR A 33 10.01 -10.82 5.50
C TYR A 33 8.96 -9.71 5.50
N ASN A 34 9.32 -8.52 4.99
CA ASN A 34 8.39 -7.43 4.76
C ASN A 34 7.82 -7.52 3.35
N ARG A 35 6.55 -7.16 3.18
CA ARG A 35 5.87 -7.24 1.89
C ARG A 35 5.65 -5.84 1.30
N PRO A 36 6.04 -5.58 0.03
CA PRO A 36 5.70 -4.33 -0.63
C PRO A 36 4.19 -4.09 -0.69
N LEU A 37 3.79 -2.85 -0.43
CA LEU A 37 2.40 -2.41 -0.41
C LEU A 37 2.03 -1.63 -1.69
N TRP A 38 2.33 -2.16 -2.87
CA TRP A 38 2.03 -1.49 -4.12
C TRP A 38 0.51 -1.32 -4.33
N ASP A 39 -0.19 -2.42 -4.43
CA ASP A 39 -1.63 -2.43 -4.67
C ASP A 39 -2.44 -1.90 -3.46
N PRO A 40 -2.14 -2.29 -2.21
CA PRO A 40 -2.82 -1.72 -1.05
C PRO A 40 -2.69 -0.21 -0.93
N THR A 41 -1.55 0.37 -1.31
CA THR A 41 -1.36 1.83 -1.32
C THR A 41 -2.26 2.49 -2.38
N ALA A 42 -2.35 1.91 -3.56
CA ALA A 42 -3.25 2.41 -4.61
C ALA A 42 -4.73 2.34 -4.18
N VAL A 43 -5.14 1.24 -3.55
CA VAL A 43 -6.49 1.08 -3.00
C VAL A 43 -6.77 2.09 -1.90
N LEU A 44 -5.81 2.31 -0.98
CA LEU A 44 -5.93 3.31 0.08
C LEU A 44 -6.18 4.72 -0.50
N PHE A 45 -5.40 5.09 -1.52
CA PHE A 45 -5.54 6.41 -2.16
C PHE A 45 -6.87 6.54 -2.93
N ALA A 46 -7.35 5.46 -3.53
CA ALA A 46 -8.66 5.44 -4.18
C ALA A 46 -9.82 5.60 -3.17
N ALA A 47 -9.69 4.97 -1.99
CA ALA A 47 -10.73 4.99 -0.97
C ALA A 47 -10.74 6.26 -0.12
N GLU A 48 -9.55 6.76 0.29
CA GLU A 48 -9.41 7.85 1.25
C GLU A 48 -8.78 9.12 0.65
N GLY A 49 -8.33 9.08 -0.61
CA GLY A 49 -7.55 10.14 -1.24
C GLY A 49 -6.07 10.07 -0.85
N HIS A 50 -5.23 10.78 -1.59
CA HIS A 50 -3.78 10.80 -1.36
C HIS A 50 -3.32 11.89 -0.38
N LYS A 51 -4.15 12.89 -0.10
CA LYS A 51 -3.79 14.01 0.79
C LYS A 51 -3.44 13.49 2.19
N GLY A 52 -2.31 13.93 2.71
CA GLY A 52 -1.76 13.42 3.98
C GLY A 52 -0.88 12.17 3.84
N TYR A 53 -0.96 11.44 2.72
CA TYR A 53 -0.18 10.22 2.45
C TYR A 53 0.87 10.40 1.36
N ALA A 54 0.63 11.29 0.40
CA ALA A 54 1.53 11.50 -0.72
C ALA A 54 1.39 12.90 -1.30
N SER A 55 2.44 13.33 -2.00
CA SER A 55 2.44 14.49 -2.87
C SER A 55 2.36 14.03 -4.33
N LEU A 56 1.98 14.92 -5.22
CA LEU A 56 1.97 14.66 -6.65
C LEU A 56 3.23 15.25 -7.31
N SER A 57 3.76 14.53 -8.29
CA SER A 57 4.81 15.03 -9.18
C SER A 57 4.31 16.20 -10.03
N LYS A 58 5.22 16.86 -10.76
CA LYS A 58 4.84 17.69 -11.90
C LYS A 58 4.07 16.85 -12.92
N LYS A 59 3.23 17.51 -13.72
CA LYS A 59 2.52 16.82 -14.82
C LYS A 59 3.51 16.39 -15.90
N GLY A 60 3.21 15.26 -16.54
CA GLY A 60 4.05 14.69 -17.56
C GLY A 60 3.45 13.44 -18.19
N TYR A 61 4.27 12.71 -18.91
CA TYR A 61 3.89 11.44 -19.54
C TYR A 61 5.02 10.41 -19.44
N VAL A 62 4.67 9.16 -19.56
CA VAL A 62 5.60 8.03 -19.54
C VAL A 62 5.84 7.57 -20.97
N THR A 63 7.11 7.38 -21.33
CA THR A 63 7.54 6.69 -22.55
C THR A 63 8.20 5.36 -22.18
N VAL A 64 8.11 4.39 -23.08
CA VAL A 64 8.77 3.10 -22.95
C VAL A 64 9.65 2.91 -24.18
N ASP A 65 10.94 2.67 -23.98
CA ASP A 65 11.88 2.41 -25.08
C ASP A 65 11.83 0.95 -25.58
N GLN A 66 12.61 0.65 -26.60
CA GLN A 66 12.71 -0.70 -27.17
C GLN A 66 13.26 -1.75 -26.19
N LYS A 67 13.92 -1.32 -25.11
CA LYS A 67 14.45 -2.19 -24.04
C LYS A 67 13.49 -2.31 -22.86
N SER A 68 12.26 -1.82 -23.00
CA SER A 68 11.23 -1.78 -21.94
C SER A 68 11.61 -0.90 -20.75
N ILE A 69 12.51 0.06 -20.95
CA ILE A 69 12.85 1.05 -19.92
C ILE A 69 11.82 2.16 -19.99
N THR A 70 11.26 2.50 -18.82
CA THR A 70 10.29 3.58 -18.68
C THR A 70 10.98 4.88 -18.29
N GLU A 71 10.54 5.98 -18.90
CA GLU A 71 11.00 7.33 -18.57
C GLU A 71 9.80 8.26 -18.41
N PHE A 72 9.85 9.12 -17.39
CA PHE A 72 8.83 10.15 -17.17
C PHE A 72 9.34 11.51 -17.64
N THR A 73 8.63 12.09 -18.60
CA THR A 73 8.95 13.42 -19.15
C THR A 73 7.95 14.45 -18.65
N VAL A 74 8.45 15.54 -18.08
CA VAL A 74 7.61 16.64 -17.60
C VAL A 74 7.00 17.39 -18.78
N ASP A 75 5.68 17.54 -18.78
CA ASP A 75 4.92 18.31 -19.76
C ASP A 75 3.67 18.91 -19.09
N LYS A 76 3.59 20.24 -19.08
CA LYS A 76 2.48 20.98 -18.48
C LYS A 76 1.12 20.74 -19.15
N HIS A 77 1.12 20.27 -20.39
CA HIS A 77 -0.10 19.96 -21.15
C HIS A 77 -0.63 18.55 -20.89
N SER A 78 0.17 17.70 -20.24
CA SER A 78 -0.27 16.39 -19.79
C SER A 78 -1.11 16.51 -18.51
N ASN A 79 -1.92 15.50 -18.26
CA ASN A 79 -2.72 15.37 -17.02
C ASN A 79 -2.29 14.19 -16.15
N ARG A 80 -1.16 13.53 -16.46
CA ARG A 80 -0.61 12.42 -15.69
C ARG A 80 0.41 12.90 -14.67
N GLN A 81 0.40 12.26 -13.51
CA GLN A 81 1.32 12.52 -12.39
C GLN A 81 1.58 11.20 -11.68
N TYR A 82 2.70 11.12 -10.95
CA TYR A 82 2.96 10.00 -10.05
C TYR A 82 3.03 10.49 -8.60
N TYR A 83 2.87 9.56 -7.67
CA TYR A 83 2.93 9.87 -6.25
C TYR A 83 4.35 9.94 -5.74
N LEU A 84 4.62 10.94 -4.91
CA LEU A 84 5.86 11.12 -4.17
C LEU A 84 5.57 10.91 -2.69
N VAL A 85 6.34 10.05 -2.05
CA VAL A 85 6.16 9.68 -0.65
C VAL A 85 7.46 9.88 0.10
N ASN A 86 7.46 10.78 1.10
CA ASN A 86 8.55 10.95 2.04
C ASN A 86 8.46 9.94 3.19
N ASP A 87 9.44 9.92 4.11
CA ASP A 87 9.49 8.95 5.20
C ASP A 87 8.31 9.06 6.17
N ALA A 88 7.89 10.27 6.52
CA ALA A 88 6.72 10.48 7.39
C ALA A 88 5.42 9.99 6.74
N GLN A 89 5.25 10.27 5.45
CA GLN A 89 4.11 9.78 4.67
C GLN A 89 4.12 8.26 4.51
N ARG A 90 5.30 7.66 4.31
CA ARG A 90 5.46 6.20 4.27
C ARG A 90 4.98 5.56 5.57
N MET A 91 5.38 6.11 6.71
CA MET A 91 4.92 5.63 8.01
C MET A 91 3.41 5.80 8.22
N ALA A 92 2.84 6.90 7.74
CA ALA A 92 1.39 7.14 7.81
C ALA A 92 0.62 6.10 6.96
N ILE A 93 1.09 5.78 5.75
CA ILE A 93 0.50 4.74 4.89
C ILE A 93 0.57 3.38 5.59
N VAL A 94 1.74 2.98 6.08
CA VAL A 94 1.92 1.68 6.77
C VAL A 94 0.99 1.58 7.97
N ARG A 95 0.96 2.60 8.82
CA ARG A 95 0.07 2.64 10.00
C ARG A 95 -1.39 2.48 9.62
N ARG A 96 -1.85 3.17 8.59
CA ARG A 96 -3.24 3.09 8.15
C ARG A 96 -3.58 1.73 7.55
N VAL A 97 -2.73 1.18 6.72
CA VAL A 97 -2.93 -0.17 6.13
C VAL A 97 -2.93 -1.23 7.22
N VAL A 98 -2.01 -1.17 8.18
CA VAL A 98 -1.99 -2.10 9.33
C VAL A 98 -3.28 -1.99 10.14
N GLU A 99 -3.71 -0.77 10.47
CA GLU A 99 -4.97 -0.55 11.20
C GLU A 99 -6.17 -1.17 10.48
N LEU A 100 -6.28 -0.94 9.16
CA LEU A 100 -7.38 -1.46 8.35
C LEU A 100 -7.36 -2.99 8.23
N THR A 101 -6.18 -3.58 8.05
CA THR A 101 -6.03 -5.04 7.93
C THR A 101 -6.25 -5.78 9.23
N MET A 102 -5.96 -5.15 10.38
CA MET A 102 -6.20 -5.73 11.72
C MET A 102 -7.63 -5.52 12.21
N ARG A 103 -8.43 -4.71 11.55
CA ARG A 103 -9.79 -4.43 11.96
C ARG A 103 -10.66 -5.69 11.77
N ALA A 104 -11.42 -6.06 12.81
CA ALA A 104 -12.38 -7.16 12.69
C ALA A 104 -13.41 -6.85 11.60
N PRO A 105 -13.78 -7.81 10.74
CA PRO A 105 -14.82 -7.60 9.75
C PRO A 105 -16.15 -7.28 10.45
N LYS A 106 -16.85 -6.26 9.96
CA LYS A 106 -18.21 -5.99 10.42
C LYS A 106 -19.10 -7.14 9.99
N ASN A 107 -19.75 -7.79 10.96
CA ASN A 107 -20.74 -8.79 10.64
C ASN A 107 -21.98 -8.08 10.04
N PRO A 108 -22.33 -8.29 8.78
CA PRO A 108 -23.48 -7.63 8.17
C PRO A 108 -24.82 -8.03 8.80
N TYR A 109 -24.84 -9.16 9.55
CA TYR A 109 -26.03 -9.66 10.24
C TYR A 109 -26.16 -9.13 11.69
N GLN A 110 -25.18 -8.38 12.21
CA GLN A 110 -25.21 -7.78 13.55
C GLN A 110 -25.58 -6.28 13.53
N GLN A 111 -25.91 -5.73 12.37
CA GLN A 111 -26.44 -4.36 12.28
C GLN A 111 -27.94 -4.37 12.55
N LYS A 112 -28.28 -4.46 13.81
CA LYS A 112 -29.61 -4.05 14.30
C LYS A 112 -29.46 -2.96 15.33
#